data_7cccffc727f94defd3dd21791a9942e1
#
_entry.id   7cccffc727f94defd3dd21791a9942e1
#
_cell.length_a   1.000
_cell.length_b   1.000
_cell.length_c   1.000
_cell.angle_alpha   90.00
_cell.angle_beta   90.00
_cell.angle_gamma   90.00
#
_symmetry.space_group_name_H-M   'P 1'
#
loop_
_entity.id
_entity.type
_entity.pdbx_description
1 polymer ?
#
loop_
_entity_poly.entity_id
_entity_poly.type
_entity_poly.pdbx_seq_one_letter_code
_entity_poly.pdbx_strand_id
1 'polypeptide(L)'
;MSDETVFQAAYDQVLRNWPDGVTAIDVPTPYGSTRVHVCGPEDGTPLVLLPGGGTTSMAWYANAAALAAAHRVYAVDLIGDYGRSVHDGAPLRGAGDLTAWLDALFDELDLDGAHLAGHSYGAWIALNHALHAPHRLGRLALLDPVQCFARMSPRYLLRAALTTLKPAAERPGALHRWESGRDPEDPVWRAFLAGTAAAKRSKVVTMPRPREDALRACPVPTLVCLAGKSRAHDAPRVAAAARRLMPRAEVVTLPDASHHSLPTERPAELNRLLVDFFA
;
A
#
# COMPACT_ATOMS: atom_id res chain seq x y z
N MET A 1 21.11 -16.59 -14.20
CA MET A 1 20.27 -16.45 -12.97
C MET A 1 18.81 -16.61 -13.40
N SER A 2 17.99 -17.33 -12.65
CA SER A 2 16.56 -17.40 -12.94
C SER A 2 15.91 -16.04 -12.71
N ASP A 3 14.77 -15.80 -13.36
CA ASP A 3 13.98 -14.57 -13.16
C ASP A 3 13.63 -14.36 -11.68
N GLU A 4 13.26 -15.43 -10.98
CA GLU A 4 13.01 -15.41 -9.54
C GLU A 4 14.22 -14.94 -8.73
N THR A 5 15.42 -15.43 -9.06
CA THR A 5 16.66 -15.03 -8.38
C THR A 5 16.94 -13.54 -8.54
N VAL A 6 16.64 -12.96 -9.71
CA VAL A 6 16.82 -11.51 -9.99
C VAL A 6 15.89 -10.69 -9.12
N PHE A 7 14.61 -11.08 -9.04
CA PHE A 7 13.63 -10.40 -8.20
C PHE A 7 14.03 -10.47 -6.72
N GLN A 8 14.39 -11.66 -6.22
CA GLN A 8 14.77 -11.85 -4.82
C GLN A 8 16.02 -11.03 -4.44
N ALA A 9 17.02 -10.94 -5.32
CA ALA A 9 18.20 -10.13 -5.08
C ALA A 9 17.87 -8.63 -5.01
N ALA A 10 16.98 -8.13 -5.89
CA ALA A 10 16.52 -6.75 -5.88
C ALA A 10 15.70 -6.43 -4.63
N TYR A 11 14.86 -7.35 -4.18
CA TYR A 11 14.10 -7.26 -2.94
C TYR A 11 15.03 -7.11 -1.73
N ASP A 12 16.03 -8.01 -1.60
CA ASP A 12 17.01 -7.96 -0.51
C ASP A 12 17.87 -6.68 -0.55
N GLN A 13 18.10 -6.13 -1.73
CA GLN A 13 18.82 -4.86 -1.86
C GLN A 13 18.03 -3.68 -1.26
N VAL A 14 16.72 -3.61 -1.47
CA VAL A 14 15.87 -2.59 -0.82
C VAL A 14 15.78 -2.84 0.68
N LEU A 15 15.65 -4.10 1.10
CA LEU A 15 15.56 -4.46 2.51
C LEU A 15 16.78 -3.99 3.32
N ARG A 16 17.97 -3.90 2.73
CA ARG A 16 19.16 -3.33 3.38
C ARG A 16 19.04 -1.84 3.73
N ASN A 17 18.07 -1.13 3.16
CA ASN A 17 17.78 0.28 3.49
C ASN A 17 16.73 0.43 4.61
N TRP A 18 16.27 -0.69 5.15
CA TRP A 18 15.36 -0.69 6.30
C TRP A 18 16.13 -0.47 7.61
N PRO A 19 15.44 -0.08 8.71
CA PRO A 19 16.08 0.08 10.02
C PRO A 19 16.82 -1.19 10.47
N ASP A 20 17.90 -0.99 11.21
CA ASP A 20 18.59 -2.10 11.87
C ASP A 20 17.61 -2.89 12.75
N GLY A 21 17.78 -4.22 12.78
CA GLY A 21 16.91 -5.10 13.56
C GLY A 21 15.56 -5.42 12.90
N VAL A 22 15.34 -5.03 11.62
CA VAL A 22 14.17 -5.51 10.89
C VAL A 22 14.19 -7.04 10.81
N THR A 23 13.08 -7.66 11.16
CA THR A 23 12.87 -9.11 11.05
C THR A 23 11.82 -9.40 10.01
N ALA A 24 11.88 -10.61 9.43
CA ALA A 24 10.88 -11.08 8.49
C ALA A 24 10.21 -12.32 9.07
N ILE A 25 8.88 -12.32 9.07
CA ILE A 25 8.06 -13.46 9.52
C ILE A 25 7.10 -13.89 8.41
N ASP A 26 6.83 -15.17 8.35
CA ASP A 26 5.82 -15.76 7.47
C ASP A 26 4.62 -16.17 8.31
N VAL A 27 3.52 -15.44 8.16
CA VAL A 27 2.30 -15.61 8.95
C VAL A 27 1.33 -16.50 8.19
N PRO A 28 0.96 -17.68 8.74
CA PRO A 28 -0.01 -18.56 8.10
C PRO A 28 -1.41 -17.94 8.16
N THR A 29 -2.13 -18.01 7.06
CA THR A 29 -3.54 -17.59 6.98
C THR A 29 -4.33 -18.63 6.17
N PRO A 30 -5.67 -18.62 6.20
CA PRO A 30 -6.47 -19.49 5.34
C PRO A 30 -6.21 -19.29 3.83
N TYR A 31 -5.58 -18.18 3.44
CA TYR A 31 -5.26 -17.84 2.05
C TYR A 31 -3.84 -18.25 1.63
N GLY A 32 -3.03 -18.72 2.56
CA GLY A 32 -1.63 -19.08 2.38
C GLY A 32 -0.73 -18.33 3.36
N SER A 33 0.57 -18.30 3.09
CA SER A 33 1.56 -17.65 3.96
C SER A 33 1.75 -16.19 3.59
N THR A 34 1.61 -15.29 4.55
CA THR A 34 1.81 -13.84 4.36
C THR A 34 3.17 -13.41 4.91
N ARG A 35 4.03 -12.87 4.06
CA ARG A 35 5.29 -12.25 4.46
C ARG A 35 5.05 -10.90 5.10
N VAL A 36 5.59 -10.70 6.30
CA VAL A 36 5.55 -9.45 7.05
C VAL A 36 6.95 -9.07 7.50
N HIS A 37 7.35 -7.81 7.26
CA HIS A 37 8.56 -7.24 7.81
C HIS A 37 8.21 -6.44 9.06
N VAL A 38 8.91 -6.73 10.17
CA VAL A 38 8.62 -6.16 11.48
C VAL A 38 9.82 -5.35 11.96
N CYS A 39 9.61 -4.11 12.40
CA CYS A 39 10.63 -3.27 13.01
C CYS A 39 10.02 -2.30 14.01
N GLY A 40 10.87 -1.64 14.81
CA GLY A 40 10.45 -0.74 15.88
C GLY A 40 10.32 -1.41 17.25
N PRO A 41 10.01 -0.64 18.31
CA PRO A 41 9.96 -1.14 19.68
C PRO A 41 8.88 -2.23 19.85
N GLU A 42 9.16 -3.23 20.67
CA GLU A 42 8.24 -4.36 20.89
C GLU A 42 6.93 -3.93 21.56
N ASP A 43 7.00 -2.92 22.40
CA ASP A 43 5.87 -2.32 23.12
C ASP A 43 5.24 -1.13 22.38
N GLY A 44 5.73 -0.81 21.18
CA GLY A 44 5.17 0.26 20.35
C GLY A 44 3.77 -0.08 19.84
N THR A 45 2.93 0.95 19.69
CA THR A 45 1.59 0.77 19.10
C THR A 45 1.72 0.11 17.72
N PRO A 46 0.99 -0.98 17.44
CA PRO A 46 1.06 -1.67 16.17
C PRO A 46 0.62 -0.79 15.00
N LEU A 47 1.42 -0.77 13.93
CA LEU A 47 1.12 -0.05 12.69
C LEU A 47 1.33 -0.98 11.48
N VAL A 48 0.24 -1.34 10.83
CA VAL A 48 0.24 -2.20 9.65
C VAL A 48 0.33 -1.35 8.38
N LEU A 49 1.25 -1.70 7.47
CA LEU A 49 1.50 -0.97 6.22
C LEU A 49 1.20 -1.86 5.01
N LEU A 50 0.24 -1.44 4.18
CA LEU A 50 -0.15 -2.13 2.94
C LEU A 50 0.37 -1.37 1.71
N PRO A 51 1.17 -1.99 0.84
CA PRO A 51 1.71 -1.35 -0.36
C PRO A 51 0.65 -1.18 -1.46
N GLY A 52 1.00 -0.41 -2.49
CA GLY A 52 0.23 -0.33 -3.73
C GLY A 52 0.27 -1.63 -4.54
N GLY A 53 -0.73 -1.86 -5.37
CA GLY A 53 -0.75 -3.02 -6.26
C GLY A 53 0.41 -3.03 -7.25
N GLY A 54 1.02 -4.19 -7.44
CA GLY A 54 2.19 -4.36 -8.28
C GLY A 54 3.50 -3.94 -7.63
N THR A 55 3.50 -3.75 -6.29
CA THR A 55 4.71 -3.58 -5.48
C THR A 55 4.67 -4.50 -4.26
N THR A 56 5.57 -4.31 -3.30
CA THR A 56 5.68 -5.12 -2.08
C THR A 56 5.83 -4.19 -0.87
N SER A 57 5.92 -4.76 0.33
CA SER A 57 6.30 -4.05 1.56
C SER A 57 7.55 -3.17 1.39
N MET A 58 8.41 -3.51 0.45
CA MET A 58 9.61 -2.73 0.12
C MET A 58 9.30 -1.29 -0.30
N ALA A 59 8.09 -0.98 -0.76
CA ALA A 59 7.67 0.40 -1.06
C ALA A 59 7.73 1.34 0.16
N TRP A 60 7.76 0.79 1.37
CA TRP A 60 7.80 1.54 2.62
C TRP A 60 9.22 1.82 3.16
N TYR A 61 10.29 1.41 2.43
CA TYR A 61 11.67 1.52 2.90
C TYR A 61 12.07 2.95 3.33
N ALA A 62 11.55 3.96 2.63
CA ALA A 62 11.84 5.37 2.93
C ALA A 62 11.04 5.93 4.13
N ASN A 63 10.07 5.17 4.64
CA ASN A 63 9.19 5.57 5.73
C ASN A 63 9.42 4.73 7.00
N ALA A 64 9.92 3.51 6.84
CA ALA A 64 10.02 2.53 7.91
C ALA A 64 10.77 3.06 9.14
N ALA A 65 11.92 3.72 8.96
CA ALA A 65 12.71 4.25 10.07
C ALA A 65 11.96 5.32 10.87
N ALA A 66 11.28 6.25 10.20
CA ALA A 66 10.54 7.32 10.87
C ALA A 66 9.33 6.78 11.64
N LEU A 67 8.62 5.80 11.07
CA LEU A 67 7.45 5.18 11.71
C LEU A 67 7.87 4.24 12.85
N ALA A 68 8.95 3.49 12.67
CA ALA A 68 9.48 2.57 13.66
C ALA A 68 10.10 3.27 14.89
N ALA A 69 10.28 4.59 14.85
CA ALA A 69 10.74 5.34 16.01
C ALA A 69 9.74 5.35 17.19
N ALA A 70 8.43 5.17 16.90
CA ALA A 70 7.37 5.19 17.91
C ALA A 70 6.38 4.02 17.78
N HIS A 71 6.41 3.26 16.69
CA HIS A 71 5.44 2.21 16.42
C HIS A 71 6.13 0.87 16.19
N ARG A 72 5.44 -0.22 16.54
CA ARG A 72 5.77 -1.55 16.06
C ARG A 72 5.21 -1.70 14.64
N VAL A 73 6.06 -1.52 13.65
CA VAL A 73 5.68 -1.51 12.22
C VAL A 73 5.59 -2.93 11.69
N TYR A 74 4.50 -3.25 10.99
CA TYR A 74 4.24 -4.51 10.28
C TYR A 74 4.00 -4.20 8.80
N ALA A 75 5.03 -4.27 7.98
CA ALA A 75 4.90 -4.04 6.55
C ALA A 75 4.67 -5.34 5.78
N VAL A 76 3.55 -5.39 5.08
CA VAL A 76 2.97 -6.63 4.55
C VAL A 76 3.21 -6.73 3.04
N ASP A 77 3.67 -7.87 2.56
CA ASP A 77 3.54 -8.24 1.15
C ASP A 77 2.12 -8.74 0.91
N LEU A 78 1.38 -8.09 -0.01
CA LEU A 78 -0.01 -8.43 -0.27
C LEU A 78 -0.13 -9.87 -0.78
N ILE A 79 -1.06 -10.64 -0.18
CA ILE A 79 -1.36 -11.98 -0.67
C ILE A 79 -1.82 -11.92 -2.13
N GLY A 80 -1.26 -12.78 -2.98
CA GLY A 80 -1.63 -12.85 -4.38
C GLY A 80 -1.09 -11.73 -5.27
N ASP A 81 -0.20 -10.85 -4.80
CA ASP A 81 0.54 -9.87 -5.60
C ASP A 81 2.04 -10.21 -5.60
N TYR A 82 2.90 -9.28 -6.04
CA TYR A 82 4.34 -9.44 -5.96
C TYR A 82 4.79 -9.54 -4.49
N GLY A 83 5.94 -10.20 -4.28
CA GLY A 83 6.54 -10.30 -2.96
C GLY A 83 6.88 -11.72 -2.58
N ARG A 84 7.00 -11.92 -1.27
CA ARG A 84 7.34 -13.21 -0.66
C ARG A 84 6.15 -13.87 0.02
N SER A 85 4.94 -13.28 -0.07
CA SER A 85 3.70 -13.95 0.32
C SER A 85 3.36 -15.06 -0.67
N VAL A 86 2.92 -16.19 -0.17
CA VAL A 86 2.54 -17.37 -0.98
C VAL A 86 1.04 -17.58 -0.88
N HIS A 87 0.34 -17.45 -2.02
CA HIS A 87 -1.09 -17.70 -2.12
C HIS A 87 -1.32 -19.13 -2.63
N ASP A 88 -1.57 -20.06 -1.73
CA ASP A 88 -1.80 -21.49 -1.99
C ASP A 88 -3.02 -22.06 -1.22
N GLY A 89 -3.78 -21.18 -0.58
CA GLY A 89 -4.98 -21.52 0.21
C GLY A 89 -6.29 -21.14 -0.48
N ALA A 90 -7.21 -20.55 0.28
CA ALA A 90 -8.51 -20.13 -0.18
C ALA A 90 -8.43 -19.13 -1.35
N PRO A 91 -9.32 -19.17 -2.34
CA PRO A 91 -9.24 -18.31 -3.51
C PRO A 91 -9.61 -16.87 -3.18
N LEU A 92 -8.87 -15.91 -3.77
CA LEU A 92 -9.16 -14.49 -3.73
C LEU A 92 -10.10 -14.11 -4.89
N ARG A 93 -11.39 -13.92 -4.64
CA ARG A 93 -12.42 -13.63 -5.64
C ARG A 93 -12.93 -12.20 -5.58
N GLY A 94 -12.94 -11.58 -4.40
CA GLY A 94 -13.54 -10.27 -4.17
C GLY A 94 -12.97 -9.53 -2.96
N ALA A 95 -13.54 -8.36 -2.68
CA ALA A 95 -13.16 -7.53 -1.55
C ALA A 95 -13.29 -8.24 -0.20
N GLY A 96 -14.34 -9.07 -0.05
CA GLY A 96 -14.59 -9.84 1.16
C GLY A 96 -13.46 -10.83 1.49
N ASP A 97 -12.87 -11.46 0.46
CA ASP A 97 -11.76 -12.40 0.68
C ASP A 97 -10.49 -11.66 1.17
N LEU A 98 -10.20 -10.48 0.60
CA LEU A 98 -9.07 -9.65 1.04
C LEU A 98 -9.29 -9.09 2.46
N THR A 99 -10.52 -8.74 2.80
CA THR A 99 -10.88 -8.32 4.16
C THR A 99 -10.71 -9.46 5.14
N ALA A 100 -11.20 -10.66 4.82
CA ALA A 100 -11.05 -11.85 5.66
C ALA A 100 -9.59 -12.32 5.76
N TRP A 101 -8.80 -12.16 4.69
CA TRP A 101 -7.36 -12.38 4.76
C TRP A 101 -6.68 -11.43 5.76
N LEU A 102 -7.03 -10.13 5.71
CA LEU A 102 -6.42 -9.15 6.61
C LEU A 102 -6.89 -9.36 8.06
N ASP A 103 -8.15 -9.75 8.28
CA ASP A 103 -8.64 -10.15 9.60
C ASP A 103 -7.85 -11.34 10.16
N ALA A 104 -7.66 -12.40 9.35
CA ALA A 104 -6.87 -13.55 9.77
C ALA A 104 -5.41 -13.18 10.08
N LEU A 105 -4.82 -12.26 9.30
CA LEU A 105 -3.49 -11.74 9.57
C LEU A 105 -3.43 -10.99 10.91
N PHE A 106 -4.44 -10.19 11.23
CA PHE A 106 -4.55 -9.48 12.51
C PHE A 106 -4.72 -10.46 13.68
N ASP A 107 -5.49 -11.54 13.49
CA ASP A 107 -5.68 -12.58 14.50
C ASP A 107 -4.36 -13.31 14.80
N GLU A 108 -3.65 -13.75 13.77
CA GLU A 108 -2.37 -14.48 13.92
C GLU A 108 -1.25 -13.63 14.52
N LEU A 109 -1.31 -12.32 14.35
CA LEU A 109 -0.35 -11.36 14.91
C LEU A 109 -0.80 -10.77 16.26
N ASP A 110 -1.95 -11.18 16.78
CA ASP A 110 -2.58 -10.64 18.02
C ASP A 110 -2.69 -9.11 18.00
N LEU A 111 -3.16 -8.56 16.86
CA LEU A 111 -3.30 -7.12 16.65
C LEU A 111 -4.71 -6.65 16.98
N ASP A 112 -4.84 -5.88 18.06
CA ASP A 112 -6.07 -5.19 18.43
C ASP A 112 -5.79 -3.70 18.60
N GLY A 113 -6.71 -2.85 18.13
CA GLY A 113 -6.53 -1.40 18.15
C GLY A 113 -5.36 -0.90 17.27
N ALA A 114 -4.86 -1.71 16.35
CA ALA A 114 -3.73 -1.36 15.51
C ALA A 114 -4.02 -0.19 14.57
N HIS A 115 -3.01 0.60 14.26
CA HIS A 115 -3.07 1.58 13.18
C HIS A 115 -2.89 0.87 11.83
N LEU A 116 -3.54 1.40 10.80
CA LEU A 116 -3.47 0.83 9.45
C LEU A 116 -3.19 1.92 8.43
N ALA A 117 -2.16 1.76 7.62
CA ALA A 117 -1.88 2.63 6.50
C ALA A 117 -1.85 1.82 5.19
N GLY A 118 -2.37 2.40 4.13
CA GLY A 118 -2.30 1.79 2.80
C GLY A 118 -2.05 2.80 1.71
N HIS A 119 -1.34 2.40 0.66
CA HIS A 119 -1.14 3.18 -0.55
C HIS A 119 -1.94 2.58 -1.71
N SER A 120 -2.61 3.42 -2.50
CA SER A 120 -3.27 2.98 -3.75
C SER A 120 -4.23 1.80 -3.53
N TYR A 121 -3.89 0.62 -4.06
CA TYR A 121 -4.63 -0.63 -3.85
C TYR A 121 -4.65 -1.06 -2.38
N GLY A 122 -3.52 -0.93 -1.69
CA GLY A 122 -3.45 -1.16 -0.24
C GLY A 122 -4.35 -0.20 0.55
N ALA A 123 -4.51 1.05 0.10
CA ALA A 123 -5.46 1.99 0.71
C ALA A 123 -6.92 1.56 0.51
N TRP A 124 -7.25 1.00 -0.66
CA TRP A 124 -8.57 0.44 -0.89
C TRP A 124 -8.84 -0.79 -0.01
N ILE A 125 -7.85 -1.68 0.17
CA ILE A 125 -7.95 -2.82 1.09
C ILE A 125 -8.13 -2.32 2.52
N ALA A 126 -7.30 -1.38 2.96
CA ALA A 126 -7.35 -0.81 4.31
C ALA A 126 -8.68 -0.15 4.62
N LEU A 127 -9.25 0.61 3.68
CA LEU A 127 -10.56 1.22 3.86
C LEU A 127 -11.68 0.17 3.96
N ASN A 128 -11.67 -0.86 3.11
CA ASN A 128 -12.69 -1.93 3.18
C ASN A 128 -12.60 -2.68 4.51
N HIS A 129 -11.40 -2.95 5.03
CA HIS A 129 -11.20 -3.53 6.34
C HIS A 129 -11.73 -2.61 7.45
N ALA A 130 -11.43 -1.31 7.41
CA ALA A 130 -11.95 -0.32 8.37
C ALA A 130 -13.49 -0.22 8.38
N LEU A 131 -14.13 -0.43 7.23
CA LEU A 131 -15.60 -0.47 7.12
C LEU A 131 -16.18 -1.79 7.63
N HIS A 132 -15.42 -2.89 7.55
CA HIS A 132 -15.83 -4.21 7.99
C HIS A 132 -15.63 -4.41 9.50
N ALA A 133 -14.44 -4.12 10.01
CA ALA A 133 -14.03 -4.36 11.39
C ALA A 133 -13.45 -3.08 12.05
N PRO A 134 -14.23 -1.99 12.14
CA PRO A 134 -13.73 -0.71 12.65
C PRO A 134 -13.21 -0.77 14.09
N HIS A 135 -13.72 -1.69 14.89
CA HIS A 135 -13.32 -1.88 16.30
C HIS A 135 -11.88 -2.38 16.46
N ARG A 136 -11.31 -2.97 15.43
CA ARG A 136 -9.91 -3.48 15.42
C ARG A 136 -8.88 -2.39 15.14
N LEU A 137 -9.33 -1.19 14.71
CA LEU A 137 -8.44 -0.14 14.24
C LEU A 137 -8.43 1.07 15.17
N GLY A 138 -7.23 1.52 15.54
CA GLY A 138 -7.03 2.78 16.22
C GLY A 138 -7.15 3.97 15.26
N ARG A 139 -6.34 3.99 14.18
CA ARG A 139 -6.34 5.06 13.17
C ARG A 139 -6.09 4.47 11.77
N LEU A 140 -6.54 5.19 10.73
CA LEU A 140 -6.45 4.77 9.33
C LEU A 140 -5.80 5.86 8.47
N ALA A 141 -4.72 5.55 7.75
CA ALA A 141 -4.14 6.46 6.75
C ALA A 141 -4.28 5.89 5.33
N LEU A 142 -4.87 6.68 4.43
CA LEU A 142 -5.13 6.33 3.04
C LEU A 142 -4.29 7.22 2.13
N LEU A 143 -3.24 6.65 1.52
CA LEU A 143 -2.32 7.38 0.64
C LEU A 143 -2.75 7.21 -0.82
N ASP A 144 -3.14 8.30 -1.44
CA ASP A 144 -3.65 8.39 -2.81
C ASP A 144 -4.61 7.25 -3.18
N PRO A 145 -5.71 7.07 -2.41
CA PRO A 145 -6.58 5.90 -2.45
C PRO A 145 -7.34 5.82 -3.78
N VAL A 146 -7.20 4.69 -4.49
CA VAL A 146 -7.93 4.45 -5.75
C VAL A 146 -9.28 3.79 -5.47
N GLN A 147 -10.32 4.12 -6.26
CA GLN A 147 -11.67 3.53 -6.18
C GLN A 147 -12.35 3.65 -4.80
N CYS A 148 -11.86 4.53 -3.92
CA CYS A 148 -12.47 4.78 -2.61
C CYS A 148 -13.55 5.87 -2.68
N PHE A 149 -13.18 7.07 -3.10
CA PHE A 149 -14.05 8.25 -3.10
C PHE A 149 -14.49 8.68 -4.50
N ALA A 150 -13.71 8.38 -5.53
CA ALA A 150 -14.03 8.62 -6.93
C ALA A 150 -13.54 7.47 -7.81
N ARG A 151 -13.98 7.43 -9.06
CA ARG A 151 -13.49 6.47 -10.05
C ARG A 151 -12.06 6.81 -10.46
N MET A 152 -11.29 5.78 -10.79
CA MET A 152 -10.00 5.98 -11.47
C MET A 152 -10.20 6.66 -12.82
N SER A 153 -9.18 7.41 -13.23
CA SER A 153 -9.13 8.07 -14.52
C SER A 153 -9.18 7.04 -15.66
N PRO A 154 -10.10 7.16 -16.63
CA PRO A 154 -10.12 6.28 -17.80
C PRO A 154 -8.80 6.33 -18.59
N ARG A 155 -8.15 7.49 -18.64
CA ARG A 155 -6.84 7.68 -19.27
C ARG A 155 -5.74 6.89 -18.54
N TYR A 156 -5.78 6.86 -17.21
CA TYR A 156 -4.88 6.06 -16.41
C TYR A 156 -5.11 4.56 -16.65
N LEU A 157 -6.36 4.11 -16.63
CA LEU A 157 -6.72 2.71 -16.88
C LEU A 157 -6.28 2.24 -18.27
N LEU A 158 -6.52 3.08 -19.30
CA LEU A 158 -6.04 2.80 -20.65
C LEU A 158 -4.52 2.69 -20.69
N ARG A 159 -3.80 3.62 -20.04
CA ARG A 159 -2.35 3.61 -19.98
C ARG A 159 -1.82 2.36 -19.26
N ALA A 160 -2.43 2.00 -18.15
CA ALA A 160 -2.10 0.77 -17.42
C ALA A 160 -2.30 -0.49 -18.29
N ALA A 161 -3.43 -0.58 -18.99
CA ALA A 161 -3.72 -1.66 -19.92
C ALA A 161 -2.68 -1.72 -21.05
N LEU A 162 -2.36 -0.60 -21.70
CA LEU A 162 -1.32 -0.53 -22.74
C LEU A 162 0.07 -0.92 -22.21
N THR A 163 0.35 -0.64 -20.93
CA THR A 163 1.61 -1.06 -20.31
C THR A 163 1.73 -2.57 -20.23
N THR A 164 0.62 -3.31 -20.04
CA THR A 164 0.65 -4.78 -20.02
C THR A 164 0.99 -5.41 -21.36
N LEU A 165 0.81 -4.67 -22.45
CA LEU A 165 1.15 -5.12 -23.82
C LEU A 165 2.63 -4.92 -24.16
N LYS A 166 3.38 -4.17 -23.35
CA LYS A 166 4.81 -3.97 -23.54
C LYS A 166 5.62 -5.24 -23.23
N PRO A 167 6.85 -5.36 -23.77
CA PRO A 167 7.79 -6.38 -23.30
C PRO A 167 7.97 -6.34 -21.79
N ALA A 168 8.13 -7.48 -21.14
CA ALA A 168 8.21 -7.58 -19.68
C ALA A 168 9.24 -6.60 -19.08
N ALA A 169 10.42 -6.49 -19.69
CA ALA A 169 11.47 -5.58 -19.23
C ALA A 169 11.12 -4.09 -19.30
N GLU A 170 10.12 -3.68 -20.09
CA GLU A 170 9.71 -2.29 -20.24
C GLU A 170 8.52 -1.88 -19.33
N ARG A 171 7.86 -2.87 -18.70
CA ARG A 171 6.68 -2.63 -17.85
C ARG A 171 7.03 -1.94 -16.54
N PRO A 172 8.11 -2.35 -15.82
CA PRO A 172 8.45 -1.77 -14.53
C PRO A 172 8.70 -0.26 -14.64
N GLY A 173 8.13 0.51 -13.72
CA GLY A 173 8.26 1.96 -13.70
C GLY A 173 7.59 2.71 -14.87
N ALA A 174 6.95 2.03 -15.84
CA ALA A 174 6.36 2.68 -17.00
C ALA A 174 5.25 3.68 -16.64
N LEU A 175 4.44 3.39 -15.64
CA LEU A 175 3.41 4.29 -15.13
C LEU A 175 4.03 5.46 -14.37
N HIS A 176 5.06 5.22 -13.56
CA HIS A 176 5.83 6.27 -12.91
C HIS A 176 6.43 7.24 -13.93
N ARG A 177 7.15 6.73 -14.94
CA ARG A 177 7.71 7.57 -16.03
C ARG A 177 6.65 8.35 -16.78
N TRP A 178 5.51 7.74 -17.05
CA TRP A 178 4.41 8.44 -17.73
C TRP A 178 3.80 9.55 -16.86
N GLU A 179 3.74 9.35 -15.54
CA GLU A 179 3.16 10.30 -14.60
C GLU A 179 4.13 11.44 -14.29
N SER A 180 5.38 11.13 -13.94
CA SER A 180 6.40 12.08 -13.47
C SER A 180 7.29 12.64 -14.60
N GLY A 181 7.30 12.01 -15.78
CA GLY A 181 8.20 12.34 -16.90
C GLY A 181 9.62 11.82 -16.73
N ARG A 182 9.95 11.12 -15.65
CA ARG A 182 11.29 10.60 -15.33
C ARG A 182 11.22 9.25 -14.63
N ASP A 183 12.34 8.56 -14.55
CA ASP A 183 12.48 7.38 -13.69
C ASP A 183 12.52 7.80 -12.21
N PRO A 184 12.22 6.87 -11.28
CA PRO A 184 12.42 7.12 -9.85
C PRO A 184 13.85 7.61 -9.56
N GLU A 185 14.00 8.54 -8.62
CA GLU A 185 15.32 9.14 -8.31
C GLU A 185 16.27 8.11 -7.67
N ASP A 186 15.76 7.28 -6.77
CA ASP A 186 16.54 6.28 -6.08
C ASP A 186 16.94 5.12 -7.02
N PRO A 187 18.25 4.88 -7.24
CA PRO A 187 18.74 3.80 -8.10
C PRO A 187 18.39 2.40 -7.55
N VAL A 188 18.32 2.23 -6.23
CA VAL A 188 17.95 0.96 -5.59
C VAL A 188 16.48 0.65 -5.88
N TRP A 189 15.61 1.66 -5.74
CA TRP A 189 14.20 1.52 -6.07
C TRP A 189 13.97 1.24 -7.56
N ARG A 190 14.72 1.92 -8.45
CA ARG A 190 14.67 1.60 -9.90
C ARG A 190 15.06 0.16 -10.20
N ALA A 191 16.12 -0.33 -9.57
CA ALA A 191 16.58 -1.72 -9.73
C ALA A 191 15.53 -2.71 -9.22
N PHE A 192 14.88 -2.42 -8.08
CA PHE A 192 13.78 -3.22 -7.57
C PHE A 192 12.61 -3.28 -8.55
N LEU A 193 12.15 -2.12 -9.04
CA LEU A 193 11.08 -2.08 -10.05
C LEU A 193 11.45 -2.87 -11.30
N ALA A 194 12.70 -2.76 -11.78
CA ALA A 194 13.15 -3.56 -12.91
C ALA A 194 13.08 -5.08 -12.62
N GLY A 195 13.45 -5.49 -11.40
CA GLY A 195 13.34 -6.87 -10.93
C GLY A 195 11.90 -7.43 -10.94
N THR A 196 10.88 -6.58 -10.75
CA THR A 196 9.47 -7.03 -10.80
C THR A 196 9.04 -7.52 -12.19
N ALA A 197 9.79 -7.23 -13.25
CA ALA A 197 9.52 -7.80 -14.59
C ALA A 197 9.58 -9.33 -14.61
N ALA A 198 10.38 -9.90 -13.72
CA ALA A 198 10.63 -11.34 -13.60
C ALA A 198 9.67 -12.02 -12.61
N ALA A 199 8.98 -11.24 -11.76
CA ALA A 199 8.11 -11.78 -10.73
C ALA A 199 6.77 -12.27 -11.31
N LYS A 200 6.28 -13.40 -10.78
CA LYS A 200 4.94 -13.89 -11.10
C LYS A 200 3.91 -13.09 -10.31
N ARG A 201 2.94 -12.55 -11.04
CA ARG A 201 1.81 -11.82 -10.45
C ARG A 201 0.55 -12.66 -10.54
N SER A 202 -0.20 -12.74 -9.46
CA SER A 202 -1.53 -13.32 -9.49
C SER A 202 -2.59 -12.31 -9.98
N LYS A 203 -3.81 -12.77 -10.12
CA LYS A 203 -4.93 -11.94 -10.56
C LYS A 203 -5.28 -10.93 -9.45
N VAL A 204 -5.22 -9.64 -9.78
CA VAL A 204 -5.70 -8.57 -8.89
C VAL A 204 -7.22 -8.67 -8.74
N VAL A 205 -7.70 -8.57 -7.52
CA VAL A 205 -9.13 -8.53 -7.21
C VAL A 205 -9.75 -7.23 -7.73
N THR A 206 -10.95 -7.32 -8.31
CA THR A 206 -11.70 -6.15 -8.76
C THR A 206 -12.06 -5.25 -7.57
N MET A 207 -11.82 -3.96 -7.72
CA MET A 207 -12.04 -2.93 -6.70
C MET A 207 -13.41 -2.26 -6.86
N PRO A 208 -14.51 -2.77 -6.27
CA PRO A 208 -15.74 -2.00 -6.18
C PRO A 208 -15.55 -0.79 -5.26
N ARG A 209 -16.24 0.30 -5.55
CA ARG A 209 -16.23 1.43 -4.62
C ARG A 209 -17.09 1.10 -3.40
N PRO A 210 -16.63 1.49 -2.19
CA PRO A 210 -17.44 1.38 -0.99
C PRO A 210 -18.75 2.17 -1.11
N ARG A 211 -19.77 1.74 -0.39
CA ARG A 211 -21.06 2.44 -0.32
C ARG A 211 -20.91 3.75 0.42
N GLU A 212 -21.61 4.79 -0.04
CA GLU A 212 -21.52 6.13 0.58
C GLU A 212 -22.04 6.16 2.02
N ASP A 213 -23.06 5.36 2.33
CA ASP A 213 -23.60 5.24 3.69
C ASP A 213 -22.57 4.61 4.65
N ALA A 214 -21.86 3.57 4.20
CA ALA A 214 -20.79 2.94 4.98
C ALA A 214 -19.62 3.92 5.23
N LEU A 215 -19.23 4.70 4.22
CA LEU A 215 -18.19 5.73 4.38
C LEU A 215 -18.59 6.78 5.43
N ARG A 216 -19.85 7.27 5.40
CA ARG A 216 -20.36 8.26 6.37
C ARG A 216 -20.43 7.70 7.78
N ALA A 217 -20.69 6.41 7.91
CA ALA A 217 -20.80 5.72 9.21
C ALA A 217 -19.44 5.29 9.79
N CYS A 218 -18.35 5.35 9.03
CA CYS A 218 -17.04 4.90 9.49
C CYS A 218 -16.58 5.68 10.73
N PRO A 219 -16.37 5.00 11.88
CA PRO A 219 -15.99 5.67 13.12
C PRO A 219 -14.48 5.89 13.24
N VAL A 220 -13.68 5.20 12.43
CA VAL A 220 -12.20 5.20 12.55
C VAL A 220 -11.63 6.57 12.20
N PRO A 221 -10.82 7.20 13.07
CA PRO A 221 -10.08 8.41 12.74
C PRO A 221 -9.24 8.18 11.48
N THR A 222 -9.47 9.01 10.45
CA THR A 222 -8.92 8.74 9.11
C THR A 222 -8.18 9.94 8.55
N LEU A 223 -6.97 9.70 8.05
CA LEU A 223 -6.20 10.61 7.20
C LEU A 223 -6.36 10.17 5.73
N VAL A 224 -6.71 11.11 4.85
CA VAL A 224 -6.67 10.93 3.40
C VAL A 224 -5.59 11.84 2.84
N CYS A 225 -4.45 11.28 2.47
CA CYS A 225 -3.32 11.99 1.88
C CYS A 225 -3.34 11.79 0.36
N LEU A 226 -3.46 12.86 -0.40
CA LEU A 226 -3.57 12.84 -1.86
C LEU A 226 -2.29 13.35 -2.52
N ALA A 227 -1.92 12.75 -3.63
CA ALA A 227 -0.86 13.23 -4.50
C ALA A 227 -1.42 14.28 -5.46
N GLY A 228 -0.91 15.53 -5.37
CA GLY A 228 -1.43 16.65 -6.17
C GLY A 228 -1.20 16.50 -7.68
N LYS A 229 -0.19 15.72 -8.08
CA LYS A 229 0.14 15.40 -9.49
C LYS A 229 -0.34 14.01 -9.90
N SER A 230 -1.21 13.37 -9.10
CA SER A 230 -1.77 12.06 -9.44
C SER A 230 -2.47 12.08 -10.80
N ARG A 231 -2.18 11.08 -11.61
CA ARG A 231 -2.92 10.80 -12.85
C ARG A 231 -3.86 9.60 -12.70
N ALA A 232 -3.82 8.93 -11.55
CA ALA A 232 -4.70 7.80 -11.25
C ALA A 232 -6.16 8.27 -11.07
N HIS A 233 -6.35 9.49 -10.57
CA HIS A 233 -7.66 10.14 -10.39
C HIS A 233 -7.51 11.67 -10.38
N ASP A 234 -8.63 12.38 -10.30
CA ASP A 234 -8.69 13.83 -10.10
C ASP A 234 -8.58 14.10 -8.58
N ALA A 235 -7.40 14.54 -8.11
CA ALA A 235 -7.14 14.75 -6.68
C ALA A 235 -8.09 15.79 -6.04
N PRO A 236 -8.39 16.96 -6.61
CA PRO A 236 -9.40 17.88 -6.10
C PRO A 236 -10.79 17.24 -5.94
N ARG A 237 -11.23 16.46 -6.91
CA ARG A 237 -12.51 15.74 -6.86
C ARG A 237 -12.52 14.68 -5.78
N VAL A 238 -11.43 13.92 -5.61
CA VAL A 238 -11.29 12.94 -4.53
C VAL A 238 -11.29 13.62 -3.17
N ALA A 239 -10.56 14.75 -3.00
CA ALA A 239 -10.55 15.53 -1.77
C ALA A 239 -11.96 16.02 -1.39
N ALA A 240 -12.70 16.60 -2.34
CA ALA A 240 -14.07 17.05 -2.10
C ALA A 240 -15.00 15.90 -1.72
N ALA A 241 -14.88 14.75 -2.39
CA ALA A 241 -15.67 13.56 -2.09
C ALA A 241 -15.32 12.96 -0.71
N ALA A 242 -14.03 12.90 -0.36
CA ALA A 242 -13.58 12.42 0.94
C ALA A 242 -14.15 13.29 2.09
N ARG A 243 -14.02 14.62 1.99
CA ARG A 243 -14.61 15.54 2.99
C ARG A 243 -16.12 15.42 3.12
N ARG A 244 -16.84 15.19 2.02
CA ARG A 244 -18.30 15.02 2.01
C ARG A 244 -18.72 13.66 2.59
N LEU A 245 -17.99 12.60 2.29
CA LEU A 245 -18.35 11.21 2.63
C LEU A 245 -17.80 10.76 3.99
N MET A 246 -16.67 11.32 4.41
CA MET A 246 -16.06 11.08 5.71
C MET A 246 -15.75 12.44 6.37
N PRO A 247 -16.75 13.15 6.90
CA PRO A 247 -16.61 14.54 7.34
C PRO A 247 -15.64 14.73 8.53
N ARG A 248 -15.31 13.64 9.22
CA ARG A 248 -14.30 13.61 10.30
C ARG A 248 -12.89 13.26 9.82
N ALA A 249 -12.73 12.94 8.54
CA ALA A 249 -11.41 12.62 8.01
C ALA A 249 -10.59 13.90 7.81
N GLU A 250 -9.32 13.83 8.17
CA GLU A 250 -8.32 14.81 7.76
C GLU A 250 -7.97 14.57 6.29
N VAL A 251 -8.04 15.62 5.46
CA VAL A 251 -7.76 15.51 4.02
C VAL A 251 -6.65 16.48 3.63
N VAL A 252 -5.48 15.93 3.34
CA VAL A 252 -4.26 16.66 2.98
C VAL A 252 -3.90 16.34 1.51
N THR A 253 -3.32 17.31 0.82
CA THR A 253 -2.77 17.10 -0.52
C THR A 253 -1.30 17.50 -0.52
N LEU A 254 -0.43 16.59 -0.93
CA LEU A 254 0.99 16.86 -1.18
C LEU A 254 1.13 17.34 -2.63
N PRO A 255 1.35 18.66 -2.85
CA PRO A 255 1.15 19.27 -4.18
C PRO A 255 2.12 18.76 -5.24
N ASP A 256 3.32 18.34 -4.81
CA ASP A 256 4.38 17.89 -5.70
C ASP A 256 4.48 16.38 -5.85
N ALA A 257 3.73 15.61 -5.06
CA ALA A 257 3.70 14.17 -5.16
C ALA A 257 2.85 13.69 -6.35
N SER A 258 3.26 12.59 -6.97
CA SER A 258 2.46 11.83 -7.92
C SER A 258 2.01 10.50 -7.31
N HIS A 259 1.05 9.81 -7.95
CA HIS A 259 0.56 8.52 -7.46
C HIS A 259 1.69 7.51 -7.22
N HIS A 260 2.58 7.40 -8.20
CA HIS A 260 3.68 6.43 -8.15
C HIS A 260 4.92 6.92 -7.41
N SER A 261 5.00 8.20 -7.02
CA SER A 261 6.10 8.69 -6.19
C SER A 261 5.85 8.49 -4.69
N LEU A 262 4.59 8.36 -4.29
CA LEU A 262 4.24 7.95 -2.95
C LEU A 262 4.40 6.41 -2.78
N PRO A 263 4.92 5.93 -1.65
CA PRO A 263 5.52 6.66 -0.54
C PRO A 263 7.05 6.91 -0.67
N THR A 264 7.67 6.57 -1.80
CA THR A 264 9.12 6.43 -1.96
C THR A 264 9.90 7.73 -2.22
N GLU A 265 9.27 8.72 -2.84
CA GLU A 265 9.92 10.01 -3.14
C GLU A 265 9.46 11.11 -2.19
N ARG A 266 10.38 12.01 -1.81
CA ARG A 266 10.15 13.09 -0.84
C ARG A 266 9.59 12.59 0.50
N PRO A 267 10.18 11.55 1.11
CA PRO A 267 9.61 10.89 2.27
C PRO A 267 9.48 11.79 3.49
N ALA A 268 10.31 12.84 3.63
CA ALA A 268 10.33 13.68 4.82
C ALA A 268 8.98 14.38 5.11
N GLU A 269 8.26 14.83 4.07
CA GLU A 269 6.95 15.47 4.23
C GLU A 269 5.88 14.44 4.60
N LEU A 270 5.85 13.31 3.89
CA LEU A 270 4.95 12.21 4.18
C LEU A 270 5.20 11.62 5.58
N ASN A 271 6.47 11.42 5.95
CA ASN A 271 6.83 10.86 7.24
C ASN A 271 6.36 11.74 8.39
N ARG A 272 6.55 13.07 8.31
CA ARG A 272 6.01 13.99 9.32
C ARG A 272 4.50 13.86 9.44
N LEU A 273 3.79 13.91 8.30
CA LEU A 273 2.33 13.79 8.28
C LEU A 273 1.85 12.48 8.93
N LEU A 274 2.51 11.35 8.62
CA LEU A 274 2.12 10.06 9.19
C LEU A 274 2.48 9.96 10.68
N VAL A 275 3.67 10.41 11.08
CA VAL A 275 4.09 10.41 12.49
C VAL A 275 3.14 11.28 13.32
N ASP A 276 2.84 12.50 12.86
CA ASP A 276 1.92 13.42 13.57
C ASP A 276 0.50 12.84 13.66
N PHE A 277 0.05 12.17 12.60
CA PHE A 277 -1.29 11.58 12.58
C PHE A 277 -1.41 10.34 13.47
N PHE A 278 -0.38 9.51 13.57
CA PHE A 278 -0.42 8.28 14.38
C PHE A 278 -0.03 8.47 15.85
N ALA A 279 0.49 9.62 16.23
CA ALA A 279 0.85 9.98 17.60
C ALA A 279 -0.33 9.94 18.62
#